data_328c42c8ba5362e4de1e9912dcf9fc0f
#
_entry.id   328c42c8ba5362e4de1e9912dcf9fc0f
#
_cell.length_a   1.000
_cell.length_b   1.000
_cell.length_c   1.000
_cell.angle_alpha   90.00
_cell.angle_beta   90.00
_cell.angle_gamma   90.00
#
_symmetry.space_group_name_H-M   'P 1'
#
loop_
_entity.id
_entity.type
_entity.pdbx_description
1 polymer ?
#
loop_
_entity_poly.entity_id
_entity_poly.type
_entity_poly.pdbx_seq_one_letter_code
_entity_poly.pdbx_strand_id
1 'polypeptide(L)'
;PEIVVSGGALPWRDAAATEADAAVRFLTDLGVPANRILLESASLDTQQNAQMTEAILRTRGARKVLLVTSALHMRRALAQFEQVLGIEFIPVATDHEVAADPPGLIRWLPDTDALDGSRRALKEYLGYWAGR
;
A
#
# COMPACT_ATOMS: atom_id res chain seq x y z
N PRO A 1 18.99 -5.68 -4.40
CA PRO A 1 17.94 -4.68 -4.32
C PRO A 1 17.73 -4.23 -2.87
N GLU A 2 17.29 -3.00 -2.67
CA GLU A 2 16.82 -2.47 -1.39
C GLU A 2 15.29 -2.45 -1.38
N ILE A 3 14.69 -2.54 -0.20
CA ILE A 3 13.24 -2.50 -0.01
C ILE A 3 12.93 -1.27 0.83
N VAL A 4 12.07 -0.40 0.37
CA VAL A 4 11.49 0.67 1.18
C VAL A 4 10.14 0.20 1.68
N VAL A 5 9.95 0.22 2.98
CA VAL A 5 8.67 -0.06 3.63
C VAL A 5 8.11 1.27 4.11
N SER A 6 6.95 1.65 3.60
CA SER A 6 6.29 2.92 3.93
C SER A 6 4.92 2.67 4.54
N GLY A 7 4.66 3.28 5.68
CA GLY A 7 3.38 3.21 6.39
C GLY A 7 3.50 3.66 7.83
N GLY A 8 2.84 4.76 8.18
CA GLY A 8 2.83 5.32 9.52
C GLY A 8 1.74 4.74 10.42
N ALA A 9 1.66 5.29 11.63
CA ALA A 9 0.59 4.98 12.58
C ALA A 9 -0.58 5.94 12.37
N LEU A 10 -1.80 5.39 12.39
CA LEU A 10 -2.99 6.22 12.41
C LEU A 10 -3.11 6.94 13.77
N PRO A 11 -3.35 8.27 13.79
CA PRO A 11 -3.31 9.07 15.02
C PRO A 11 -4.28 8.63 16.13
N TRP A 12 -5.29 7.82 15.80
CA TRP A 12 -6.30 7.30 16.74
C TRP A 12 -6.07 5.84 17.13
N ARG A 13 -4.98 5.22 16.67
CA ARG A 13 -4.55 3.90 17.12
C ARG A 13 -3.38 4.09 18.09
N ASP A 14 -3.57 3.71 19.34
CA ASP A 14 -2.49 3.50 20.30
C ASP A 14 -1.67 2.27 19.88
N ALA A 15 -0.97 2.40 18.77
CA ALA A 15 -0.11 1.34 18.28
C ALA A 15 1.34 1.64 18.70
N ALA A 16 1.88 0.81 19.56
CA ALA A 16 3.30 0.85 19.94
C ALA A 16 4.24 0.56 18.75
N ALA A 17 3.69 0.18 17.58
CA ALA A 17 4.42 -0.08 16.34
C ALA A 17 3.60 0.39 15.14
N THR A 18 4.25 0.95 14.14
CA THR A 18 3.64 1.36 12.87
C THR A 18 3.38 0.14 11.96
N GLU A 19 2.57 0.33 10.89
CA GLU A 19 2.40 -0.71 9.87
C GLU A 19 3.75 -1.07 9.24
N ALA A 20 4.61 -0.08 9.03
CA ALA A 20 5.95 -0.28 8.50
C ALA A 20 6.85 -1.10 9.45
N ASP A 21 6.76 -0.88 10.77
CA ASP A 21 7.51 -1.67 11.75
C ASP A 21 7.11 -3.16 11.71
N ALA A 22 5.81 -3.44 11.58
CA ALA A 22 5.31 -4.80 11.46
C ALA A 22 5.82 -5.48 10.18
N ALA A 23 5.80 -4.76 9.06
CA ALA A 23 6.29 -5.26 7.78
C ALA A 23 7.80 -5.50 7.79
N VAL A 24 8.60 -4.64 8.45
CA VAL A 24 10.05 -4.84 8.62
C VAL A 24 10.32 -6.14 9.39
N ARG A 25 9.60 -6.39 10.49
CA ARG A 25 9.74 -7.64 11.25
C ARG A 25 9.43 -8.85 10.37
N PHE A 26 8.30 -8.81 9.67
CA PHE A 26 7.90 -9.89 8.77
C PHE A 26 8.94 -10.17 7.67
N LEU A 27 9.47 -9.14 7.01
CA LEU A 27 10.51 -9.29 6.00
C LEU A 27 11.81 -9.87 6.58
N THR A 28 12.17 -9.46 7.80
CA THR A 28 13.36 -9.97 8.49
C THR A 28 13.19 -11.45 8.85
N ASP A 29 12.01 -11.85 9.31
CA ASP A 29 11.68 -13.24 9.61
C ASP A 29 11.70 -14.13 8.35
N LEU A 30 11.40 -13.56 7.18
CA LEU A 30 11.55 -14.20 5.87
C LEU A 30 13.02 -14.23 5.37
N GLY A 31 13.97 -13.70 6.14
CA GLY A 31 15.40 -13.74 5.82
C GLY A 31 15.90 -12.55 5.00
N VAL A 32 15.13 -11.48 4.86
CA VAL A 32 15.62 -10.25 4.25
C VAL A 32 16.59 -9.55 5.22
N PRO A 33 17.85 -9.28 4.82
CA PRO A 33 18.80 -8.61 5.69
C PRO A 33 18.31 -7.22 6.09
N ALA A 34 18.37 -6.89 7.39
CA ALA A 34 17.87 -5.61 7.89
C ALA A 34 18.53 -4.38 7.23
N ASN A 35 19.80 -4.48 6.84
CA ASN A 35 20.52 -3.42 6.12
C ASN A 35 20.02 -3.20 4.67
N ARG A 36 19.12 -4.02 4.18
CA ARG A 36 18.45 -3.88 2.87
C ARG A 36 17.04 -3.32 2.98
N ILE A 37 16.57 -3.07 4.20
CA ILE A 37 15.23 -2.54 4.46
C ILE A 37 15.37 -1.09 4.93
N LEU A 38 14.69 -0.19 4.23
CA LEU A 38 14.59 1.22 4.58
C LEU A 38 13.18 1.48 5.08
N LEU A 39 13.07 2.08 6.25
CA LEU A 39 11.79 2.33 6.92
C LEU A 39 11.33 3.77 6.68
N GLU A 40 10.10 3.93 6.26
CA GLU A 40 9.36 5.19 6.31
C GLU A 40 8.09 4.96 7.17
N SER A 41 8.01 5.59 8.32
CA SER A 41 6.97 5.36 9.34
C SER A 41 6.25 6.64 9.78
N ALA A 42 6.51 7.76 9.13
CA ALA A 42 5.95 9.06 9.52
C ALA A 42 4.71 9.47 8.71
N SER A 43 4.48 8.85 7.56
CA SER A 43 3.35 9.16 6.68
C SER A 43 2.01 8.75 7.30
N LEU A 44 0.99 9.57 7.09
CA LEU A 44 -0.37 9.37 7.60
C LEU A 44 -1.38 9.04 6.50
N ASP A 45 -1.00 9.23 5.25
CA ASP A 45 -1.84 8.97 4.07
C ASP A 45 -0.97 8.61 2.84
N THR A 46 -1.62 8.22 1.75
CA THR A 46 -0.94 7.77 0.53
C THR A 46 -0.12 8.88 -0.14
N GLN A 47 -0.57 10.13 -0.07
CA GLN A 47 0.18 11.25 -0.61
C GLN A 47 1.48 11.46 0.17
N GLN A 48 1.41 11.41 1.50
CA GLN A 48 2.59 11.50 2.35
C GLN A 48 3.52 10.30 2.15
N ASN A 49 2.98 9.08 1.97
CA ASN A 49 3.79 7.92 1.61
C ASN A 49 4.64 8.20 0.36
N ALA A 50 4.04 8.73 -0.69
CA ALA A 50 4.76 9.05 -1.91
C ALA A 50 5.84 10.13 -1.68
N GLN A 51 5.50 11.22 -0.99
CA GLN A 51 6.41 12.34 -0.74
C GLN A 51 7.60 11.95 0.16
N MET A 52 7.34 11.20 1.25
CA MET A 52 8.39 10.81 2.19
C MET A 52 9.27 9.70 1.61
N THR A 53 8.68 8.76 0.86
CA THR A 53 9.44 7.75 0.13
C THR A 53 10.30 8.38 -0.97
N GLU A 54 9.82 9.43 -1.65
CA GLU A 54 10.62 10.15 -2.66
C GLU A 54 11.97 10.60 -2.11
N ALA A 55 11.99 11.19 -0.90
CA ALA A 55 13.23 11.66 -0.28
C ALA A 55 14.24 10.51 -0.10
N ILE A 56 13.76 9.33 0.32
CA ILE A 56 14.58 8.12 0.47
C ILE A 56 15.09 7.64 -0.90
N LEU A 57 14.22 7.55 -1.89
CA LEU A 57 14.57 7.06 -3.23
C LEU A 57 15.58 7.97 -3.92
N ARG A 58 15.46 9.29 -3.76
CA ARG A 58 16.41 10.26 -4.32
C ARG A 58 17.80 10.14 -3.70
N THR A 59 17.90 9.96 -2.36
CA THR A 59 19.20 9.76 -1.70
C THR A 59 19.89 8.47 -2.13
N ARG A 60 19.12 7.47 -2.58
CA ARG A 60 19.62 6.20 -3.12
C ARG A 60 19.89 6.24 -4.63
N GLY A 61 19.59 7.35 -5.31
CA GLY A 61 19.75 7.48 -6.75
C GLY A 61 18.84 6.53 -7.55
N ALA A 62 17.70 6.15 -6.97
CA ALA A 62 16.76 5.24 -7.61
C ALA A 62 16.14 5.90 -8.85
N ARG A 63 16.12 5.18 -9.96
CA ARG A 63 15.50 5.63 -11.22
C ARG A 63 14.30 4.76 -11.62
N LYS A 64 14.26 3.54 -11.12
CA LYS A 64 13.22 2.55 -11.42
C LYS A 64 12.87 1.81 -10.13
N VAL A 65 11.60 1.78 -9.78
CA VAL A 65 11.09 1.23 -8.51
C VAL A 65 9.89 0.34 -8.78
N LEU A 66 9.87 -0.84 -8.17
CA LEU A 66 8.67 -1.68 -8.13
C LEU A 66 7.76 -1.16 -7.01
N LEU A 67 6.58 -0.68 -7.38
CA LEU A 67 5.55 -0.26 -6.42
C LEU A 67 4.66 -1.47 -6.12
N VAL A 68 4.80 -2.01 -4.91
CA VAL A 68 4.07 -3.21 -4.46
C VAL A 68 2.99 -2.81 -3.49
N THR A 69 1.74 -3.13 -3.81
CA THR A 69 0.58 -2.93 -2.92
C THR A 69 -0.59 -3.79 -3.40
N SER A 70 -1.69 -3.83 -2.62
CA SER A 70 -2.89 -4.59 -3.02
C SER A 70 -3.46 -4.08 -4.33
N ALA A 71 -4.06 -4.98 -5.11
CA ALA A 71 -4.69 -4.64 -6.40
C ALA A 71 -5.75 -3.54 -6.25
N LEU A 72 -6.51 -3.60 -5.15
CA LEU A 72 -7.54 -2.60 -4.85
C LEU A 72 -6.95 -1.20 -4.64
N HIS A 73 -5.81 -1.11 -3.94
CA HIS A 73 -5.15 0.16 -3.63
C HIS A 73 -4.24 0.67 -4.76
N MET A 74 -3.79 -0.20 -5.68
CA MET A 74 -2.76 0.10 -6.68
C MET A 74 -3.04 1.37 -7.49
N ARG A 75 -4.28 1.54 -7.97
CA ARG A 75 -4.64 2.71 -8.78
C ARG A 75 -4.41 4.02 -8.05
N ARG A 76 -4.81 4.09 -6.77
CA ARG A 76 -4.63 5.30 -5.95
C ARG A 76 -3.16 5.53 -5.61
N ALA A 77 -2.45 4.48 -5.21
CA ALA A 77 -1.03 4.56 -4.92
C ALA A 77 -0.23 5.05 -6.15
N LEU A 78 -0.43 4.41 -7.30
CA LEU A 78 0.29 4.77 -8.53
C LEU A 78 0.06 6.24 -8.91
N ALA A 79 -1.17 6.75 -8.82
CA ALA A 79 -1.49 8.14 -9.12
C ALA A 79 -0.74 9.15 -8.22
N GLN A 80 -0.39 8.78 -7.00
CA GLN A 80 0.41 9.62 -6.09
C GLN A 80 1.91 9.48 -6.38
N PHE A 81 2.39 8.26 -6.60
CA PHE A 81 3.81 8.01 -6.85
C PHE A 81 4.27 8.51 -8.23
N GLU A 82 3.43 8.49 -9.25
CA GLU A 82 3.74 9.04 -10.59
C GLU A 82 3.94 10.56 -10.61
N GLN A 83 3.53 11.27 -9.56
CA GLN A 83 3.82 12.70 -9.41
C GLN A 83 5.29 12.98 -9.06
N VAL A 84 6.03 11.95 -8.64
CA VAL A 84 7.46 12.03 -8.33
C VAL A 84 8.28 12.07 -9.62
N LEU A 85 8.85 13.22 -9.95
CA LEU A 85 9.58 13.40 -11.18
C LEU A 85 10.92 12.64 -11.20
N GLY A 86 11.22 12.01 -12.33
CA GLY A 86 12.52 11.37 -12.59
C GLY A 86 12.66 9.95 -12.04
N ILE A 87 11.60 9.36 -11.50
CA ILE A 87 11.54 7.96 -11.06
C ILE A 87 10.44 7.24 -11.83
N GLU A 88 10.77 6.12 -12.44
CA GLU A 88 9.80 5.22 -13.09
C GLU A 88 9.25 4.24 -12.07
N PHE A 89 7.94 4.25 -11.85
CA PHE A 89 7.26 3.29 -10.99
C PHE A 89 6.62 2.17 -11.80
N ILE A 90 6.97 0.93 -11.48
CA ILE A 90 6.41 -0.26 -12.11
C ILE A 90 5.42 -0.87 -11.12
N PRO A 91 4.11 -0.88 -11.42
CA PRO A 91 3.11 -1.43 -10.51
C PRO A 91 3.23 -2.96 -10.42
N VAL A 92 3.24 -3.47 -9.21
CA VAL A 92 3.19 -4.91 -8.88
C VAL A 92 2.04 -5.13 -7.91
N ALA A 93 0.86 -5.39 -8.45
CA ALA A 93 -0.33 -5.61 -7.65
C ALA A 93 -0.27 -6.98 -6.96
N THR A 94 -0.61 -6.99 -5.69
CA THR A 94 -0.77 -8.19 -4.86
C THR A 94 -2.19 -8.25 -4.32
N ASP A 95 -2.52 -9.29 -3.56
CA ASP A 95 -3.80 -9.40 -2.86
C ASP A 95 -5.00 -9.14 -3.82
N HIS A 96 -5.04 -9.94 -4.88
CA HIS A 96 -6.15 -9.90 -5.84
C HIS A 96 -7.37 -10.58 -5.22
N GLU A 97 -8.29 -9.78 -4.70
CA GLU A 97 -9.57 -10.28 -4.20
C GLU A 97 -10.47 -10.66 -5.38
N VAL A 98 -10.54 -11.95 -5.67
CA VAL A 98 -11.51 -12.48 -6.62
C VAL A 98 -12.71 -12.96 -5.82
N ALA A 99 -13.83 -12.24 -5.90
CA ALA A 99 -15.08 -12.75 -5.36
C ALA A 99 -15.48 -14.02 -6.16
N ALA A 100 -15.46 -15.16 -5.50
CA ALA A 100 -16.06 -16.35 -6.07
C ALA A 100 -17.56 -16.11 -6.21
N ASP A 101 -18.08 -16.22 -7.42
CA ASP A 101 -19.52 -16.06 -7.67
C ASP A 101 -20.24 -17.33 -7.16
N PRO A 102 -20.96 -17.30 -6.02
CA PRO A 102 -21.57 -18.49 -5.46
C PRO A 102 -22.68 -18.97 -6.38
N PRO A 103 -22.82 -20.29 -6.59
CA PRO A 103 -23.83 -20.84 -7.49
C PRO A 103 -25.26 -20.63 -6.95
N GLY A 104 -26.21 -20.37 -7.85
CA GLY A 104 -27.65 -20.38 -7.57
C GLY A 104 -28.17 -19.17 -6.77
N LEU A 105 -29.19 -19.40 -5.95
CA LEU A 105 -29.89 -18.34 -5.21
C LEU A 105 -29.06 -17.75 -4.08
N ILE A 106 -28.01 -18.42 -3.61
CA ILE A 106 -27.14 -17.98 -2.51
C ILE A 106 -26.49 -16.62 -2.84
N ARG A 107 -26.21 -16.34 -4.10
CA ARG A 107 -25.65 -15.05 -4.58
C ARG A 107 -26.52 -13.83 -4.23
N TRP A 108 -27.79 -14.02 -3.94
CA TRP A 108 -28.73 -12.95 -3.58
C TRP A 108 -28.89 -12.75 -2.08
N LEU A 109 -28.26 -13.61 -1.26
CA LEU A 109 -28.27 -13.42 0.18
C LEU A 109 -27.24 -12.33 0.55
N PRO A 110 -27.56 -11.49 1.54
CA PRO A 110 -26.61 -10.54 2.09
C PRO A 110 -25.37 -11.26 2.62
N ASP A 111 -24.22 -10.84 2.18
CA ASP A 111 -22.91 -11.34 2.58
C ASP A 111 -22.09 -10.21 3.20
N THR A 112 -21.59 -10.42 4.40
CA THR A 112 -20.79 -9.43 5.13
C THR A 112 -19.45 -9.15 4.45
N ASP A 113 -18.83 -10.15 3.82
CA ASP A 113 -17.56 -10.00 3.13
C ASP A 113 -17.74 -9.20 1.84
N ALA A 114 -18.83 -9.42 1.11
CA ALA A 114 -19.19 -8.62 -0.06
C ALA A 114 -19.48 -7.15 0.30
N LEU A 115 -20.13 -6.91 1.46
CA LEU A 115 -20.37 -5.57 1.95
C LEU A 115 -19.06 -4.87 2.35
N ASP A 116 -18.16 -5.56 3.04
CA ASP A 116 -16.85 -5.00 3.41
C ASP A 116 -15.98 -4.74 2.17
N GLY A 117 -15.98 -5.64 1.20
CA GLY A 117 -15.33 -5.43 -0.10
C GLY A 117 -15.85 -4.17 -0.81
N SER A 118 -17.17 -3.99 -0.83
CA SER A 118 -17.81 -2.80 -1.42
C SER A 118 -17.40 -1.51 -0.68
N ARG A 119 -17.38 -1.53 0.66
CA ARG A 119 -16.93 -0.42 1.48
C ARG A 119 -15.47 -0.05 1.20
N ARG A 120 -14.59 -1.06 1.10
CA ARG A 120 -13.17 -0.86 0.77
C ARG A 120 -13.00 -0.26 -0.62
N ALA A 121 -13.69 -0.81 -1.62
CA ALA A 121 -13.66 -0.30 -2.99
C ALA A 121 -14.14 1.16 -3.06
N LEU A 122 -15.25 1.48 -2.40
CA LEU A 122 -15.77 2.85 -2.35
C LEU A 122 -14.77 3.81 -1.70
N LYS A 123 -14.12 3.40 -0.61
CA LYS A 123 -13.06 4.20 0.04
C LYS A 123 -11.91 4.50 -0.93
N GLU A 124 -11.46 3.53 -1.71
CA GLU A 124 -10.38 3.72 -2.68
C GLU A 124 -10.80 4.66 -3.82
N TYR A 125 -12.02 4.53 -4.34
CA TYR A 125 -12.54 5.46 -5.36
C TYR A 125 -12.65 6.88 -4.85
N LEU A 126 -13.20 7.08 -3.65
CA LEU A 126 -13.31 8.40 -3.03
C LEU A 126 -11.93 9.00 -2.74
N GLY A 127 -10.99 8.21 -2.22
CA GLY A 127 -9.61 8.62 -2.01
C GLY A 127 -8.90 9.02 -3.30
N TYR A 128 -9.09 8.26 -4.37
CA TYR A 128 -8.54 8.57 -5.68
C TYR A 128 -9.09 9.91 -6.22
N TRP A 129 -10.40 10.14 -6.15
CA TRP A 129 -11.01 11.38 -6.63
C TRP A 129 -10.72 12.59 -5.74
N ALA A 130 -10.53 12.38 -4.45
CA ALA A 130 -10.13 13.44 -3.51
C ALA A 130 -8.64 13.80 -3.59
N GLY A 131 -7.84 13.07 -4.40
CA GLY A 131 -6.40 13.31 -4.54
C GLY A 131 -5.59 12.93 -3.30
N ARG A 132 -6.10 12.00 -2.49
CA ARG A 132 -5.48 11.57 -1.22
C ARG A 132 -5.06 10.11 -1.23
#